data_6ae895d58bedd95643e25759271379a5
#
_entry.id   6ae895d58bedd95643e25759271379a5
#
_cell.length_a   1.000
_cell.length_b   1.000
_cell.length_c   1.000
_cell.angle_alpha   90.00
_cell.angle_beta   90.00
_cell.angle_gamma   90.00
#
_symmetry.space_group_name_H-M   'P 1'
#
loop_
_entity.id
_entity.type
_entity.pdbx_description
1 polymer ?
#
loop_
_entity_poly.entity_id
_entity_poly.type
_entity_poly.pdbx_seq_one_letter_code
_entity_poly.pdbx_strand_id
1 'polypeptide(L)'
;MVDLKINKTLRAVIIAVLVIVLFFVIRSLFPEKSFSEKYEGFDLSSLASKESETRTYAEYLDLYSSKKPANDTVSVDIFAYDEAKSYGTSINTDYHGKKVVLTEDRSSVTWYVDVQNEGFYNVSMEYIAVPSRNVEMERILYINGEVPFTGADVLSFSRLWKDGGEIKYDNQGNSIRPAQVEFYDFQTVRFKSDLGYEVDPYRFYLKKGINEITFESTNEPIAISSFEFVPFEKYDSYEQYLAKQKSKPENFNADIESIKVQGETAIARSDPSLFARYDRSSPITEPYNVKNTVLNYIGGDSWRSSGQWIEWEVDIPQDGWYNIAVQARQLFQRGYVACRSIYIDGKIPMQEMKTVGFPYSSDWKTTVLSDSNNEPVDLFLTKGKHKIRMEATLGEVGVIVNDLQDSIYRLNKMYRTILVLTGTTPDPYRDYEIHKVYPEVVDAMLLESRRLYKAVDDFVKITGQKTDKVAIAETLAVQLEQFYKLPDRITKSFANFKSNISTLGSSLLT
;
A
#
# COMPACT_ATOMS: atom_id res chain seq x y z
N MET A 1 70.86 -29.83 -25.30
CA MET A 1 70.22 -29.03 -24.24
C MET A 1 69.81 -27.69 -24.82
N VAL A 2 68.56 -27.45 -25.01
CA VAL A 2 68.01 -26.17 -25.53
C VAL A 2 67.83 -25.24 -24.34
N ASP A 3 68.68 -24.23 -24.20
CA ASP A 3 68.57 -23.18 -23.19
C ASP A 3 67.40 -22.27 -23.59
N LEU A 4 66.21 -22.55 -23.05
CA LEU A 4 65.03 -21.67 -23.18
C LEU A 4 65.29 -20.43 -22.30
N LYS A 5 65.85 -19.38 -22.86
CA LYS A 5 65.85 -18.04 -22.20
C LYS A 5 64.42 -17.50 -22.09
N ILE A 6 63.77 -17.82 -20.98
CA ILE A 6 62.42 -17.32 -20.68
C ILE A 6 62.51 -15.82 -20.48
N ASN A 7 61.80 -15.06 -21.32
CA ASN A 7 61.72 -13.57 -21.26
C ASN A 7 61.17 -13.14 -19.90
N LYS A 8 61.66 -11.98 -19.39
CA LYS A 8 61.27 -11.43 -18.07
C LYS A 8 59.76 -11.28 -17.92
N THR A 9 59.06 -10.91 -18.99
CA THR A 9 57.60 -10.82 -19.02
C THR A 9 56.93 -12.21 -18.86
N LEU A 10 57.44 -13.24 -19.50
CA LEU A 10 56.89 -14.59 -19.38
C LEU A 10 57.11 -15.18 -17.97
N ARG A 11 58.28 -14.85 -17.33
CA ARG A 11 58.50 -15.20 -15.91
C ARG A 11 57.50 -14.53 -14.98
N ALA A 12 57.20 -13.24 -15.19
CA ALA A 12 56.24 -12.51 -14.39
C ALA A 12 54.82 -13.09 -14.52
N VAL A 13 54.40 -13.48 -15.75
CA VAL A 13 53.10 -14.10 -15.98
C VAL A 13 53.04 -15.46 -15.30
N ILE A 14 54.10 -16.29 -15.40
CA ILE A 14 54.12 -17.61 -14.73
C ILE A 14 54.04 -17.47 -13.21
N ILE A 15 54.76 -16.47 -12.62
CA ILE A 15 54.66 -16.20 -11.17
C ILE A 15 53.29 -15.73 -10.79
N ALA A 16 52.64 -14.88 -11.57
CA ALA A 16 51.28 -14.43 -11.31
C ALA A 16 50.26 -15.57 -11.34
N VAL A 17 50.36 -16.46 -12.35
CA VAL A 17 49.54 -17.65 -12.43
C VAL A 17 49.77 -18.60 -11.26
N LEU A 18 51.02 -18.83 -10.85
CA LEU A 18 51.34 -19.66 -9.69
C LEU A 18 50.79 -19.06 -8.39
N VAL A 19 50.83 -17.76 -8.22
CA VAL A 19 50.23 -17.07 -7.05
C VAL A 19 48.75 -17.22 -7.04
N ILE A 20 48.04 -17.09 -8.18
CA ILE A 20 46.61 -17.30 -8.32
C ILE A 20 46.24 -18.76 -8.00
N VAL A 21 46.96 -19.73 -8.56
CA VAL A 21 46.75 -21.14 -8.28
C VAL A 21 46.96 -21.46 -6.80
N LEU A 22 48.03 -20.92 -6.22
CA LEU A 22 48.35 -21.08 -4.80
C LEU A 22 47.21 -20.46 -3.91
N PHE A 23 46.71 -19.29 -4.31
CA PHE A 23 45.55 -18.67 -3.61
C PHE A 23 44.32 -19.57 -3.62
N PHE A 24 43.97 -20.17 -4.78
CA PHE A 24 42.84 -21.08 -4.88
C PHE A 24 43.08 -22.40 -4.12
N VAL A 25 44.32 -22.91 -4.11
CA VAL A 25 44.69 -24.12 -3.34
C VAL A 25 44.60 -23.81 -1.83
N ILE A 26 45.12 -22.67 -1.39
CA ILE A 26 44.99 -22.27 0.02
C ILE A 26 43.51 -22.09 0.39
N ARG A 27 42.73 -21.44 -0.46
CA ARG A 27 41.29 -21.27 -0.22
C ARG A 27 40.52 -22.59 -0.16
N SER A 28 40.94 -23.61 -0.95
CA SER A 28 40.32 -24.93 -0.92
C SER A 28 40.70 -25.75 0.33
N LEU A 29 41.84 -25.44 0.96
CA LEU A 29 42.27 -26.06 2.22
C LEU A 29 41.52 -25.50 3.44
N PHE A 30 40.91 -24.32 3.29
CA PHE A 30 40.04 -23.71 4.30
C PHE A 30 38.61 -23.58 3.76
N PRO A 31 37.86 -24.70 3.67
CA PRO A 31 36.47 -24.62 3.22
C PRO A 31 35.69 -23.65 4.11
N GLU A 32 34.80 -22.85 3.53
CA GLU A 32 33.90 -21.99 4.31
C GLU A 32 33.12 -22.87 5.29
N LYS A 33 33.07 -22.46 6.52
CA LYS A 33 32.30 -23.18 7.56
C LYS A 33 30.87 -23.35 7.06
N SER A 34 30.31 -24.52 7.25
CA SER A 34 28.90 -24.79 6.98
C SER A 34 28.01 -23.87 7.82
N PHE A 35 26.76 -23.69 7.42
CA PHE A 35 25.81 -22.87 8.20
C PHE A 35 25.69 -23.37 9.65
N SER A 36 25.64 -24.68 9.86
CA SER A 36 25.59 -25.31 11.16
C SER A 36 26.83 -25.04 12.01
N GLU A 37 28.05 -25.07 11.42
CA GLU A 37 29.29 -24.75 12.15
C GLU A 37 29.43 -23.24 12.46
N LYS A 38 28.84 -22.39 11.60
CA LYS A 38 28.86 -20.93 11.80
C LYS A 38 27.98 -20.48 12.95
N TYR A 39 26.93 -21.23 13.22
CA TYR A 39 25.91 -20.94 14.22
C TYR A 39 25.84 -22.02 15.31
N GLU A 40 26.90 -22.83 15.47
CA GLU A 40 27.03 -23.77 16.53
C GLU A 40 26.97 -23.08 17.90
N GLY A 41 26.01 -23.46 18.72
CA GLY A 41 25.73 -22.81 20.01
C GLY A 41 24.78 -21.62 19.98
N PHE A 42 24.30 -21.20 18.79
CA PHE A 42 23.20 -20.25 18.69
C PHE A 42 21.86 -20.98 18.78
N ASP A 43 21.04 -20.61 19.76
CA ASP A 43 19.67 -21.09 19.85
C ASP A 43 18.78 -20.35 18.81
N LEU A 44 18.69 -20.93 17.60
CA LEU A 44 17.85 -20.44 16.53
C LEU A 44 16.35 -20.67 16.79
N SER A 45 16.01 -21.53 17.78
CA SER A 45 14.60 -21.77 18.14
C SER A 45 13.95 -20.51 18.74
N SER A 46 14.74 -19.68 19.41
CA SER A 46 14.27 -18.38 19.92
C SER A 46 13.97 -17.35 18.82
N LEU A 47 14.59 -17.50 17.66
CA LEU A 47 14.30 -16.67 16.48
C LEU A 47 13.10 -17.22 15.70
N ALA A 48 12.98 -18.55 15.62
CA ALA A 48 11.82 -19.19 14.99
C ALA A 48 10.54 -19.03 15.82
N SER A 49 10.65 -18.98 17.15
CA SER A 49 9.52 -18.69 18.04
C SER A 49 9.11 -17.22 18.09
N LYS A 50 9.92 -16.32 17.51
CA LYS A 50 9.59 -14.90 17.33
C LYS A 50 8.92 -14.59 15.99
N GLU A 51 8.73 -15.53 15.08
CA GLU A 51 7.65 -15.42 14.12
C GLU A 51 6.34 -15.51 14.92
N SER A 52 5.96 -14.42 15.56
CA SER A 52 4.61 -14.26 16.07
C SER A 52 3.73 -14.47 14.85
N GLU A 53 2.83 -15.44 14.89
CA GLU A 53 1.79 -15.61 13.88
C GLU A 53 0.88 -14.37 14.00
N THR A 54 1.33 -13.24 13.44
CA THR A 54 0.52 -12.03 13.38
C THR A 54 -0.68 -12.37 12.54
N ARG A 55 -1.87 -12.21 13.11
CA ARG A 55 -3.14 -12.52 12.43
C ARG A 55 -3.29 -11.64 11.20
N THR A 56 -3.97 -12.13 10.19
CA THR A 56 -4.42 -11.28 9.10
C THR A 56 -5.47 -10.28 9.61
N TYR A 57 -5.69 -9.19 8.88
CA TYR A 57 -6.71 -8.21 9.27
C TYR A 57 -8.13 -8.83 9.28
N ALA A 58 -8.43 -9.71 8.35
CA ALA A 58 -9.69 -10.45 8.31
C ALA A 58 -9.88 -11.33 9.56
N GLU A 59 -8.86 -12.10 9.95
CA GLU A 59 -8.89 -12.92 11.17
C GLU A 59 -9.03 -12.08 12.45
N TYR A 60 -8.42 -10.89 12.46
CA TYR A 60 -8.59 -9.94 13.56
C TYR A 60 -10.03 -9.42 13.66
N LEU A 61 -10.65 -9.06 12.55
CA LEU A 61 -12.05 -8.63 12.53
C LEU A 61 -12.99 -9.76 12.94
N ASP A 62 -12.73 -10.99 12.51
CA ASP A 62 -13.52 -12.17 12.88
C ASP A 62 -13.43 -12.46 14.38
N LEU A 63 -12.24 -12.35 14.97
CA LEU A 63 -12.02 -12.55 16.40
C LEU A 63 -12.90 -11.63 17.26
N TYR A 64 -13.09 -10.40 16.81
CA TYR A 64 -13.90 -9.40 17.51
C TYR A 64 -15.27 -9.13 16.85
N SER A 65 -15.74 -10.04 15.99
CA SER A 65 -16.99 -9.86 15.23
C SER A 65 -18.24 -9.61 16.08
N SER A 66 -18.25 -10.09 17.34
CA SER A 66 -19.32 -9.84 18.32
C SER A 66 -19.26 -8.44 18.95
N LYS A 67 -18.16 -7.69 18.79
CA LYS A 67 -17.96 -6.38 19.37
C LYS A 67 -18.54 -5.28 18.49
N LYS A 68 -19.11 -4.27 19.13
CA LYS A 68 -19.77 -3.16 18.43
C LYS A 68 -18.76 -2.07 18.07
N PRO A 69 -19.07 -1.26 17.04
CA PRO A 69 -18.36 -0.02 16.81
C PRO A 69 -18.48 0.92 18.02
N ALA A 70 -17.43 1.62 18.32
CA ALA A 70 -17.46 2.71 19.30
C ALA A 70 -18.14 3.94 18.71
N ASN A 71 -18.78 4.73 19.57
CA ASN A 71 -19.50 5.95 19.17
C ASN A 71 -18.89 7.23 19.79
N ASP A 72 -17.83 7.09 20.57
CA ASP A 72 -17.11 8.16 21.24
C ASP A 72 -15.72 8.33 20.66
N THR A 73 -15.14 9.50 20.85
CA THR A 73 -13.75 9.80 20.51
C THR A 73 -12.91 9.72 21.77
N VAL A 74 -11.77 9.06 21.70
CA VAL A 74 -10.78 8.96 22.78
C VAL A 74 -9.51 9.67 22.32
N SER A 75 -9.30 10.88 22.82
CA SER A 75 -8.07 11.64 22.52
C SER A 75 -6.94 11.17 23.42
N VAL A 76 -5.77 10.96 22.83
CA VAL A 76 -4.55 10.59 23.55
C VAL A 76 -3.84 11.87 23.99
N ASP A 77 -3.54 12.00 25.28
CA ASP A 77 -2.61 13.05 25.70
C ASP A 77 -1.20 12.66 25.27
N ILE A 78 -0.84 13.07 24.05
CA ILE A 78 0.44 12.67 23.44
C ILE A 78 1.65 13.20 24.22
N PHE A 79 1.47 14.23 25.06
CA PHE A 79 2.55 14.82 25.85
C PHE A 79 2.79 14.11 27.18
N ALA A 80 1.84 13.27 27.61
CA ALA A 80 1.93 12.44 28.81
C ALA A 80 2.36 11.00 28.47
N TYR A 81 3.40 10.84 27.65
CA TYR A 81 3.93 9.52 27.31
C TYR A 81 4.78 8.95 28.46
N ASP A 82 4.88 7.61 28.51
CA ASP A 82 5.71 6.89 29.48
C ASP A 82 7.20 7.00 29.11
N GLU A 83 7.95 7.85 29.84
CA GLU A 83 9.38 8.08 29.58
C GLU A 83 10.22 6.81 29.76
N ALA A 84 9.82 5.87 30.63
CA ALA A 84 10.57 4.64 30.88
C ALA A 84 10.44 3.64 29.73
N LYS A 85 9.34 3.71 28.96
CA LYS A 85 9.07 2.85 27.80
C LYS A 85 9.29 3.54 26.46
N SER A 86 9.62 4.83 26.48
CA SER A 86 9.82 5.62 25.27
C SER A 86 11.29 5.97 25.09
N TYR A 87 11.72 6.02 23.82
CA TYR A 87 13.07 6.45 23.48
C TYR A 87 13.07 7.16 22.11
N GLY A 88 14.07 8.03 21.88
CA GLY A 88 14.15 8.80 20.63
C GLY A 88 12.96 9.76 20.43
N THR A 89 12.37 10.23 21.55
CA THR A 89 11.21 11.13 21.55
C THR A 89 11.53 12.38 22.36
N SER A 90 10.95 13.50 21.94
CA SER A 90 11.06 14.79 22.65
C SER A 90 9.84 15.65 22.39
N ILE A 91 9.56 16.57 23.32
CA ILE A 91 8.49 17.55 23.17
C ILE A 91 9.07 18.83 22.60
N ASN A 92 8.52 19.30 21.49
CA ASN A 92 8.79 20.64 20.99
C ASN A 92 7.53 21.50 21.19
N THR A 93 7.69 22.64 21.86
CA THR A 93 6.57 23.51 22.23
C THR A 93 6.11 24.42 21.11
N ASP A 94 6.93 24.63 20.09
CA ASP A 94 6.60 25.44 18.90
C ASP A 94 7.33 24.89 17.67
N TYR A 95 6.71 23.92 17.02
CA TYR A 95 7.16 23.36 15.75
C TYR A 95 6.14 23.72 14.67
N HIS A 96 6.50 24.62 13.76
CA HIS A 96 5.57 25.20 12.76
C HIS A 96 4.27 25.73 13.37
N GLY A 97 4.36 26.38 14.55
CA GLY A 97 3.20 27.00 15.23
C GLY A 97 2.37 26.06 16.09
N LYS A 98 2.79 24.81 16.27
CA LYS A 98 2.10 23.84 17.15
C LYS A 98 3.06 23.16 18.13
N LYS A 99 2.53 22.76 19.27
CA LYS A 99 3.21 21.87 20.20
C LYS A 99 3.12 20.43 19.67
N VAL A 100 4.23 19.73 19.62
CA VAL A 100 4.33 18.38 19.02
C VAL A 100 5.19 17.46 19.85
N VAL A 101 5.00 16.15 19.64
CA VAL A 101 5.96 15.11 20.01
C VAL A 101 6.80 14.79 18.78
N LEU A 102 8.09 15.06 18.85
CA LEU A 102 9.07 14.67 17.83
C LEU A 102 9.48 13.23 18.06
N THR A 103 9.49 12.42 17.01
CA THR A 103 9.98 11.04 17.03
C THR A 103 11.11 10.91 16.02
N GLU A 104 12.23 10.33 16.43
CA GLU A 104 13.40 10.12 15.58
C GLU A 104 13.19 8.95 14.59
N ASP A 105 14.15 8.74 13.71
CA ASP A 105 14.18 7.66 12.71
C ASP A 105 14.03 6.25 13.36
N ARG A 106 14.63 6.07 14.53
CA ARG A 106 14.45 4.88 15.37
C ARG A 106 14.02 5.33 16.76
N SER A 107 12.74 5.24 17.02
CA SER A 107 12.14 5.72 18.25
C SER A 107 10.92 4.89 18.59
N SER A 108 10.54 4.94 19.86
CA SER A 108 9.29 4.34 20.33
C SER A 108 8.66 5.28 21.33
N VAL A 109 7.37 5.48 21.23
CA VAL A 109 6.60 6.28 22.19
C VAL A 109 5.41 5.46 22.67
N THR A 110 5.24 5.41 23.99
CA THR A 110 4.17 4.63 24.64
C THR A 110 3.26 5.53 25.45
N TRP A 111 1.96 5.39 25.23
CA TRP A 111 0.90 6.08 25.96
C TRP A 111 -0.03 5.11 26.67
N TYR A 112 -0.67 5.55 27.75
CA TYR A 112 -1.77 4.86 28.38
C TYR A 112 -3.07 5.62 28.16
N VAL A 113 -4.04 4.93 27.59
CA VAL A 113 -5.32 5.51 27.16
C VAL A 113 -6.46 4.85 27.91
N ASP A 114 -7.24 5.63 28.66
CA ASP A 114 -8.42 5.14 29.38
C ASP A 114 -9.66 5.21 28.49
N VAL A 115 -10.17 4.03 28.12
CA VAL A 115 -11.30 3.85 27.22
C VAL A 115 -12.55 3.54 28.02
N GLN A 116 -13.58 4.38 27.93
CA GLN A 116 -14.83 4.22 28.65
C GLN A 116 -15.76 3.17 28.00
N ASN A 117 -15.77 3.15 26.69
CA ASN A 117 -16.60 2.25 25.87
C ASN A 117 -15.71 1.35 25.03
N GLU A 118 -15.72 0.03 25.32
CA GLU A 118 -15.01 -0.93 24.46
C GLU A 118 -15.59 -0.96 23.06
N GLY A 119 -14.77 -1.12 22.06
CA GLY A 119 -15.27 -1.22 20.68
C GLY A 119 -14.18 -1.03 19.64
N PHE A 120 -14.63 -0.99 18.39
CA PHE A 120 -13.75 -0.68 17.26
C PHE A 120 -13.68 0.81 17.01
N TYR A 121 -12.47 1.31 16.83
CA TYR A 121 -12.13 2.69 16.51
C TYR A 121 -11.27 2.73 15.25
N ASN A 122 -11.32 3.84 14.50
CA ASN A 122 -10.24 4.22 13.61
C ASN A 122 -9.21 5.05 14.38
N VAL A 123 -7.96 5.07 13.92
CA VAL A 123 -6.95 6.00 14.43
C VAL A 123 -6.85 7.18 13.49
N SER A 124 -6.93 8.40 14.08
CA SER A 124 -6.69 9.67 13.40
C SER A 124 -5.46 10.32 14.01
N MET A 125 -4.52 10.76 13.19
CA MET A 125 -3.29 11.40 13.61
C MET A 125 -3.05 12.66 12.80
N GLU A 126 -2.74 13.77 13.47
CA GLU A 126 -2.22 14.98 12.82
C GLU A 126 -0.72 15.01 13.00
N TYR A 127 -0.01 15.14 11.89
CA TYR A 127 1.45 15.11 11.86
C TYR A 127 2.01 16.08 10.83
N ILE A 128 3.30 16.34 10.95
CA ILE A 128 4.12 17.03 9.96
C ILE A 128 5.43 16.26 9.78
N ALA A 129 5.90 16.17 8.54
CA ALA A 129 7.18 15.56 8.24
C ALA A 129 8.34 16.38 8.83
N VAL A 130 9.38 15.68 9.29
CA VAL A 130 10.63 16.31 9.75
C VAL A 130 11.67 16.15 8.64
N PRO A 131 12.48 17.19 8.33
CA PRO A 131 13.54 17.09 7.33
C PRO A 131 14.48 15.92 7.60
N SER A 132 14.65 15.03 6.63
CA SER A 132 15.52 13.86 6.72
C SER A 132 15.86 13.33 5.30
N ARG A 133 15.84 12.03 5.06
CA ARG A 133 16.21 11.40 3.77
C ARG A 133 15.15 11.51 2.68
N ASN A 134 13.98 12.07 2.99
CA ASN A 134 12.87 12.31 2.06
C ASN A 134 12.21 11.04 1.50
N VAL A 135 12.21 9.96 2.27
CA VAL A 135 11.43 8.75 1.99
C VAL A 135 10.16 8.71 2.84
N GLU A 136 9.30 7.75 2.62
CA GLU A 136 8.09 7.57 3.43
C GLU A 136 8.43 7.29 4.89
N MET A 137 7.57 7.77 5.76
CA MET A 137 7.71 7.57 7.21
C MET A 137 6.91 6.34 7.60
N GLU A 138 7.56 5.34 8.21
CA GLU A 138 6.94 4.08 8.54
C GLU A 138 6.87 3.87 10.06
N ARG A 139 5.77 3.29 10.52
CA ARG A 139 5.48 3.04 11.93
C ARG A 139 4.84 1.68 12.14
N ILE A 140 5.09 1.13 13.33
CA ILE A 140 4.38 -0.03 13.87
C ILE A 140 3.48 0.45 15.00
N LEU A 141 2.24 -0.01 15.02
CA LEU A 141 1.31 0.22 16.11
C LEU A 141 1.16 -1.06 16.95
N TYR A 142 1.49 -0.94 18.23
CA TYR A 142 1.21 -1.98 19.22
C TYR A 142 0.03 -1.54 20.09
N ILE A 143 -0.86 -2.46 20.39
CA ILE A 143 -1.95 -2.29 21.33
C ILE A 143 -1.82 -3.37 22.41
N ASN A 144 -1.64 -2.94 23.67
CA ASN A 144 -1.42 -3.83 24.81
C ASN A 144 -0.23 -4.80 24.62
N GLY A 145 0.85 -4.32 23.98
CA GLY A 145 2.10 -5.05 23.76
C GLY A 145 2.10 -5.99 22.54
N GLU A 146 1.03 -6.06 21.77
CA GLU A 146 0.93 -6.89 20.57
C GLU A 146 0.65 -6.04 19.32
N VAL A 147 1.20 -6.46 18.18
CA VAL A 147 0.77 -5.97 16.86
C VAL A 147 -0.61 -6.58 16.58
N PRO A 148 -1.67 -5.79 16.38
CA PRO A 148 -3.02 -6.33 16.30
C PRO A 148 -3.24 -7.28 15.12
N PHE A 149 -2.66 -6.97 13.97
CA PHE A 149 -2.79 -7.71 12.72
C PHE A 149 -1.68 -7.30 11.73
N THR A 150 -1.44 -8.12 10.71
CA THR A 150 -0.56 -7.78 9.58
C THR A 150 -1.08 -6.55 8.85
N GLY A 151 -0.24 -5.54 8.72
CA GLY A 151 -0.60 -4.20 8.22
C GLY A 151 -0.58 -3.13 9.32
N ALA A 152 -0.74 -3.50 10.60
CA ALA A 152 -0.43 -2.59 11.71
C ALA A 152 1.07 -2.55 12.03
N ASP A 153 1.85 -3.47 11.48
CA ASP A 153 3.30 -3.53 11.49
C ASP A 153 3.98 -2.70 10.40
N VAL A 154 3.20 -2.20 9.43
CA VAL A 154 3.67 -1.27 8.39
C VAL A 154 2.59 -0.22 8.12
N LEU A 155 2.68 0.90 8.82
CA LEU A 155 1.82 2.07 8.60
C LEU A 155 2.66 3.17 7.97
N SER A 156 2.37 3.50 6.72
CA SER A 156 3.11 4.50 5.95
C SER A 156 2.44 5.86 5.95
N PHE A 157 3.26 6.89 6.06
CA PHE A 157 2.83 8.29 6.09
C PHE A 157 3.57 9.09 5.03
N SER A 158 2.83 9.76 4.15
CA SER A 158 3.41 10.49 3.02
C SER A 158 4.01 11.82 3.45
N ARG A 159 5.04 12.24 2.72
CA ARG A 159 5.56 13.60 2.70
C ARG A 159 4.76 14.46 1.73
N LEU A 160 4.89 15.77 1.82
CA LEU A 160 4.23 16.71 0.92
C LEU A 160 5.21 17.23 -0.12
N TRP A 161 4.83 17.13 -1.39
CA TRP A 161 5.62 17.60 -2.52
C TRP A 161 4.84 18.60 -3.35
N LYS A 162 5.56 19.58 -3.91
CA LYS A 162 5.02 20.56 -4.86
C LYS A 162 6.06 20.95 -5.88
N ASP A 163 5.64 21.67 -6.90
CA ASP A 163 6.55 22.29 -7.84
C ASP A 163 7.41 23.37 -7.16
N GLY A 164 8.72 23.35 -7.38
CA GLY A 164 9.69 24.29 -6.79
C GLY A 164 9.68 25.67 -7.45
N GLY A 165 8.73 25.95 -8.34
CA GLY A 165 8.56 27.22 -9.03
C GLY A 165 7.62 27.09 -10.20
N GLU A 166 7.46 28.19 -10.93
CA GLU A 166 6.64 28.25 -12.14
C GLU A 166 7.27 27.48 -13.30
N ILE A 167 6.42 27.05 -14.25
CA ILE A 167 6.87 26.43 -15.48
C ILE A 167 7.67 27.46 -16.29
N LYS A 168 8.93 27.17 -16.54
CA LYS A 168 9.82 27.97 -17.38
C LYS A 168 9.79 27.43 -18.81
N TYR A 169 10.27 28.24 -19.73
CA TYR A 169 10.38 27.88 -21.14
C TYR A 169 11.82 28.00 -21.60
N ASP A 170 12.23 27.07 -22.48
CA ASP A 170 13.53 27.17 -23.15
C ASP A 170 13.49 28.22 -24.29
N ASN A 171 14.62 28.43 -24.97
CA ASN A 171 14.74 29.37 -26.07
C ASN A 171 13.93 28.96 -27.32
N GLN A 172 13.40 27.76 -27.37
CA GLN A 172 12.52 27.26 -28.44
C GLN A 172 11.05 27.31 -28.03
N GLY A 173 10.74 27.69 -26.78
CA GLY A 173 9.39 27.77 -26.24
C GLY A 173 8.83 26.44 -25.72
N ASN A 174 9.70 25.44 -25.46
CA ASN A 174 9.29 24.22 -24.78
C ASN A 174 9.22 24.44 -23.26
N SER A 175 8.23 23.85 -22.62
CA SER A 175 8.11 23.87 -21.16
C SER A 175 9.25 23.11 -20.50
N ILE A 176 9.88 23.73 -19.51
CA ILE A 176 10.84 23.12 -18.61
C ILE A 176 10.10 22.75 -17.33
N ARG A 177 10.09 21.45 -17.02
CA ARG A 177 9.44 20.94 -15.83
C ARG A 177 10.13 21.48 -14.56
N PRO A 178 9.37 22.05 -13.60
CA PRO A 178 9.90 22.43 -12.30
C PRO A 178 10.44 21.22 -11.53
N ALA A 179 11.49 21.43 -10.74
CA ALA A 179 11.93 20.42 -9.78
C ALA A 179 10.85 20.22 -8.71
N GLN A 180 10.69 18.98 -8.25
CA GLN A 180 9.83 18.71 -7.13
C GLN A 180 10.55 19.07 -5.83
N VAL A 181 9.90 19.81 -4.95
CA VAL A 181 10.44 20.22 -3.66
C VAL A 181 9.49 19.76 -2.56
N GLU A 182 10.07 19.25 -1.48
CA GLU A 182 9.32 18.95 -0.27
C GLU A 182 8.87 20.26 0.39
N PHE A 183 7.68 20.26 0.96
CA PHE A 183 7.20 21.33 1.81
C PHE A 183 6.56 20.76 3.07
N TYR A 184 6.53 21.55 4.12
CA TYR A 184 6.15 21.12 5.45
C TYR A 184 4.85 21.79 5.86
N ASP A 185 3.80 20.98 6.02
CA ASP A 185 2.50 21.40 6.53
C ASP A 185 1.88 20.24 7.32
N PHE A 186 0.98 20.56 8.25
CA PHE A 186 0.28 19.57 9.04
C PHE A 186 -0.74 18.82 8.18
N GLN A 187 -0.74 17.51 8.31
CA GLN A 187 -1.66 16.59 7.64
C GLN A 187 -2.42 15.79 8.69
N THR A 188 -3.74 15.68 8.54
CA THR A 188 -4.54 14.75 9.32
C THR A 188 -4.84 13.52 8.48
N VAL A 189 -4.48 12.35 8.97
CA VAL A 189 -4.67 11.08 8.28
C VAL A 189 -5.34 10.06 9.18
N ARG A 190 -6.02 9.10 8.55
CA ARG A 190 -6.49 7.88 9.21
C ARG A 190 -5.59 6.72 8.84
N PHE A 191 -5.34 5.82 9.79
CA PHE A 191 -4.50 4.65 9.54
C PHE A 191 -5.21 3.69 8.62
N LYS A 192 -4.57 3.31 7.53
CA LYS A 192 -5.11 2.42 6.50
C LYS A 192 -4.03 1.51 5.92
N SER A 193 -4.45 0.58 5.08
CA SER A 193 -3.56 -0.34 4.40
C SER A 193 -2.53 0.40 3.55
N ASP A 194 -1.25 0.17 3.80
CA ASP A 194 -0.14 0.68 3.00
C ASP A 194 -0.21 0.18 1.55
N LEU A 195 -0.50 -1.10 1.38
CA LEU A 195 -0.67 -1.73 0.07
C LEU A 195 -2.02 -1.43 -0.58
N GLY A 196 -2.95 -0.77 0.15
CA GLY A 196 -4.27 -0.38 -0.33
C GLY A 196 -5.23 -1.54 -0.57
N TYR A 197 -4.98 -2.68 0.05
CA TYR A 197 -5.90 -3.81 -0.01
C TYR A 197 -7.25 -3.48 0.64
N GLU A 198 -7.20 -2.66 1.70
CA GLU A 198 -8.38 -2.11 2.35
C GLU A 198 -8.51 -0.63 1.97
N VAL A 199 -9.64 -0.26 1.37
CA VAL A 199 -9.93 1.14 1.03
C VAL A 199 -10.34 1.92 2.28
N ASP A 200 -11.04 1.26 3.21
CA ASP A 200 -11.42 1.85 4.49
C ASP A 200 -10.24 1.92 5.46
N PRO A 201 -10.21 2.93 6.34
CA PRO A 201 -9.27 2.96 7.44
C PRO A 201 -9.38 1.72 8.32
N TYR A 202 -8.23 1.25 8.81
CA TYR A 202 -8.18 0.11 9.73
C TYR A 202 -9.00 0.37 11.00
N ARG A 203 -9.64 -0.69 11.50
CA ARG A 203 -10.40 -0.71 12.74
C ARG A 203 -9.58 -1.39 13.82
N PHE A 204 -9.36 -0.69 14.91
CA PHE A 204 -8.62 -1.19 16.06
C PHE A 204 -9.56 -1.39 17.23
N TYR A 205 -9.56 -2.58 17.82
CA TYR A 205 -10.36 -2.87 19.00
C TYR A 205 -9.64 -2.41 20.26
N LEU A 206 -10.30 -1.59 21.07
CA LEU A 206 -9.85 -1.21 22.39
C LEU A 206 -10.78 -1.79 23.45
N LYS A 207 -10.18 -2.38 24.50
CA LYS A 207 -10.92 -2.85 25.66
C LYS A 207 -11.31 -1.69 26.57
N LYS A 208 -12.37 -1.86 27.37
CA LYS A 208 -12.72 -0.90 28.41
C LYS A 208 -11.60 -0.79 29.46
N GLY A 209 -11.31 0.42 29.91
CA GLY A 209 -10.25 0.75 30.84
C GLY A 209 -8.94 1.08 30.15
N ILE A 210 -7.83 0.92 30.84
CA ILE A 210 -6.52 1.34 30.36
C ILE A 210 -6.01 0.40 29.25
N ASN A 211 -5.67 1.00 28.10
CA ASN A 211 -4.96 0.36 27.00
C ASN A 211 -3.57 1.01 26.87
N GLU A 212 -2.57 0.18 26.67
CA GLU A 212 -1.22 0.59 26.33
C GLU A 212 -1.10 0.71 24.81
N ILE A 213 -0.71 1.87 24.33
CA ILE A 213 -0.55 2.16 22.90
C ILE A 213 0.92 2.51 22.68
N THR A 214 1.62 1.72 21.89
CA THR A 214 3.02 1.99 21.53
C THR A 214 3.11 2.23 20.02
N PHE A 215 3.77 3.32 19.65
CA PHE A 215 3.98 3.74 18.28
C PHE A 215 5.48 3.79 18.01
N GLU A 216 5.97 2.80 17.26
CA GLU A 216 7.39 2.57 16.99
C GLU A 216 7.78 3.03 15.59
N SER A 217 8.86 3.78 15.49
CA SER A 217 9.43 4.22 14.23
C SER A 217 10.36 3.18 13.64
N THR A 218 10.09 2.76 12.44
CA THR A 218 10.99 1.89 11.64
C THR A 218 11.77 2.68 10.60
N ASN A 219 11.22 3.81 10.17
CA ASN A 219 11.82 4.63 9.13
C ASN A 219 11.37 6.08 9.23
N GLU A 220 12.30 7.02 9.17
CA GLU A 220 12.12 8.47 9.11
C GLU A 220 11.49 9.13 10.36
N PRO A 221 11.91 10.34 10.71
CA PRO A 221 11.35 11.10 11.82
C PRO A 221 9.99 11.72 11.46
N ILE A 222 9.14 11.91 12.48
CA ILE A 222 7.83 12.56 12.36
C ILE A 222 7.55 13.44 13.59
N ALA A 223 6.82 14.53 13.40
CA ALA A 223 6.32 15.35 14.49
C ALA A 223 4.80 15.21 14.59
N ILE A 224 4.30 14.76 15.74
CA ILE A 224 2.89 14.44 15.98
C ILE A 224 2.28 15.55 16.83
N SER A 225 1.18 16.14 16.36
CA SER A 225 0.43 17.19 17.08
C SER A 225 -0.85 16.67 17.73
N SER A 226 -1.47 15.61 17.19
CA SER A 226 -2.60 14.91 17.82
C SER A 226 -2.64 13.44 17.44
N PHE A 227 -3.20 12.63 18.32
CA PHE A 227 -3.44 11.22 18.12
C PHE A 227 -4.75 10.84 18.79
N GLU A 228 -5.70 10.32 18.04
CA GLU A 228 -7.06 10.08 18.52
C GLU A 228 -7.59 8.75 18.02
N PHE A 229 -8.34 8.07 18.87
CA PHE A 229 -9.19 6.95 18.47
C PHE A 229 -10.61 7.50 18.24
N VAL A 230 -11.08 7.40 17.01
CA VAL A 230 -12.34 8.02 16.58
C VAL A 230 -13.32 6.95 16.08
N PRO A 231 -14.63 7.20 16.15
CA PRO A 231 -15.60 6.31 15.52
C PRO A 231 -15.28 6.10 14.05
N PHE A 232 -15.54 4.89 13.54
CA PHE A 232 -15.33 4.69 12.12
C PHE A 232 -16.41 5.40 11.30
N GLU A 233 -15.99 5.99 10.19
CA GLU A 233 -16.82 6.77 9.31
C GLU A 233 -17.69 5.84 8.45
N LYS A 234 -19.00 6.09 8.46
CA LYS A 234 -19.91 5.56 7.45
C LYS A 234 -20.12 6.64 6.42
N TYR A 235 -19.80 6.34 5.19
CA TYR A 235 -20.11 7.25 4.10
C TYR A 235 -21.60 7.15 3.77
N ASP A 236 -22.23 8.31 3.64
CA ASP A 236 -23.60 8.38 3.17
C ASP A 236 -23.67 7.95 1.69
N SER A 237 -24.75 7.30 1.28
CA SER A 237 -25.05 7.17 -0.15
C SER A 237 -25.37 8.56 -0.74
N TYR A 238 -25.32 8.69 -2.06
CA TYR A 238 -25.69 9.94 -2.72
C TYR A 238 -27.09 10.43 -2.33
N GLU A 239 -28.07 9.53 -2.22
CA GLU A 239 -29.42 9.87 -1.76
C GLU A 239 -29.43 10.42 -0.33
N GLN A 240 -28.66 9.81 0.57
CA GLN A 240 -28.52 10.28 1.95
C GLN A 240 -27.81 11.63 2.03
N TYR A 241 -26.78 11.82 1.20
CA TYR A 241 -26.10 13.10 1.08
C TYR A 241 -27.08 14.20 0.63
N LEU A 242 -27.83 13.98 -0.44
CA LEU A 242 -28.87 14.93 -0.92
C LEU A 242 -29.92 15.21 0.17
N ALA A 243 -30.36 14.17 0.89
CA ALA A 243 -31.33 14.33 1.98
C ALA A 243 -30.83 15.26 3.10
N LYS A 244 -29.52 15.21 3.42
CA LYS A 244 -28.87 16.10 4.39
C LYS A 244 -28.74 17.54 3.89
N GLN A 245 -28.67 17.72 2.57
CA GLN A 245 -28.52 19.03 1.92
C GLN A 245 -29.85 19.72 1.55
N LYS A 246 -31.02 19.14 1.91
CA LYS A 246 -32.36 19.67 1.55
C LYS A 246 -32.61 21.13 1.96
N SER A 247 -31.88 21.65 2.94
CA SER A 247 -31.98 23.06 3.36
C SER A 247 -31.17 24.02 2.48
N LYS A 248 -30.38 23.51 1.55
CA LYS A 248 -29.56 24.30 0.65
C LYS A 248 -30.41 24.80 -0.53
N PRO A 249 -30.12 26.01 -1.02
CA PRO A 249 -30.86 26.55 -2.19
C PRO A 249 -30.76 25.60 -3.39
N GLU A 250 -31.87 25.43 -4.10
CA GLU A 250 -31.90 24.72 -5.38
C GLU A 250 -31.35 25.53 -6.56
N ASN A 251 -30.60 26.59 -6.29
CA ASN A 251 -30.06 27.46 -7.32
C ASN A 251 -29.03 26.70 -8.16
N PHE A 252 -29.49 26.20 -9.28
CA PHE A 252 -28.60 25.80 -10.37
C PHE A 252 -27.98 27.08 -10.94
N ASN A 253 -26.65 27.15 -10.93
CA ASN A 253 -25.88 28.26 -11.48
C ASN A 253 -25.85 28.16 -13.01
N ALA A 254 -27.00 28.23 -13.68
CA ALA A 254 -27.12 28.10 -15.13
C ALA A 254 -26.28 29.13 -15.93
N ASP A 255 -25.87 30.19 -15.26
CA ASP A 255 -25.10 31.30 -15.86
C ASP A 255 -23.58 31.24 -15.57
N ILE A 256 -23.09 30.20 -14.89
CA ILE A 256 -21.66 30.06 -14.61
C ILE A 256 -20.99 29.24 -15.71
N GLU A 257 -19.98 29.83 -16.34
CA GLU A 257 -19.05 29.07 -17.20
C GLU A 257 -18.36 27.97 -16.38
N SER A 258 -18.04 26.85 -17.04
CA SER A 258 -17.34 25.74 -16.40
C SER A 258 -16.02 26.22 -15.80
N ILE A 259 -15.77 25.88 -14.53
CA ILE A 259 -14.52 26.19 -13.86
C ILE A 259 -13.51 25.11 -14.25
N LYS A 260 -12.47 25.50 -14.99
CA LYS A 260 -11.45 24.59 -15.47
C LYS A 260 -10.20 24.66 -14.57
N VAL A 261 -9.77 23.52 -14.07
CA VAL A 261 -8.50 23.35 -13.34
C VAL A 261 -7.61 22.42 -14.17
N GLN A 262 -6.44 22.87 -14.54
CA GLN A 262 -5.48 22.08 -15.31
C GLN A 262 -4.81 21.04 -14.42
N GLY A 263 -4.67 19.80 -14.90
CA GLY A 263 -4.09 18.71 -14.12
C GLY A 263 -2.66 18.99 -13.64
N GLU A 264 -1.86 19.62 -14.49
CA GLU A 264 -0.46 19.97 -14.20
C GLU A 264 -0.30 21.08 -13.15
N THR A 265 -1.37 21.78 -12.77
CA THR A 265 -1.33 22.86 -11.76
C THR A 265 -1.60 22.39 -10.34
N ALA A 266 -1.41 21.09 -10.07
CA ALA A 266 -1.60 20.53 -8.73
C ALA A 266 -0.75 21.25 -7.66
N ILE A 267 -1.38 21.52 -6.50
CA ILE A 267 -0.76 22.27 -5.40
C ILE A 267 0.04 21.39 -4.45
N ALA A 268 -0.32 20.11 -4.33
CA ALA A 268 0.34 19.15 -3.46
C ALA A 268 0.27 17.72 -4.03
N ARG A 269 1.24 16.89 -3.64
CA ARG A 269 1.38 15.49 -4.04
C ARG A 269 1.98 14.67 -2.92
N SER A 270 1.65 13.39 -2.86
CA SER A 270 2.24 12.46 -1.89
C SER A 270 3.65 11.99 -2.28
N ASP A 271 4.03 12.09 -3.55
CA ASP A 271 5.26 11.52 -4.07
C ASP A 271 5.91 12.44 -5.12
N PRO A 272 7.24 12.63 -5.12
CA PRO A 272 7.93 13.51 -6.07
C PRO A 272 7.91 13.00 -7.52
N SER A 273 7.57 11.73 -7.76
CA SER A 273 7.41 11.17 -9.11
C SER A 273 6.11 11.60 -9.79
N LEU A 274 5.15 12.15 -9.02
CA LEU A 274 3.87 12.67 -9.52
C LEU A 274 4.02 14.09 -10.04
N PHE A 275 4.80 14.29 -11.07
CA PHE A 275 5.08 15.58 -11.66
C PHE A 275 4.31 15.81 -12.96
N ALA A 276 4.23 17.08 -13.38
CA ALA A 276 3.64 17.48 -14.64
C ALA A 276 4.39 16.90 -15.85
N ARG A 277 3.64 16.45 -16.85
CA ARG A 277 4.11 15.79 -18.08
C ARG A 277 3.47 16.43 -19.31
N TYR A 278 3.89 16.02 -20.48
CA TYR A 278 3.31 16.48 -21.75
C TYR A 278 2.75 15.33 -22.59
N ASP A 279 1.66 15.59 -23.27
CA ASP A 279 1.12 14.73 -24.30
C ASP A 279 0.76 15.57 -25.53
N ARG A 280 1.17 15.11 -26.71
CA ARG A 280 0.86 15.70 -28.01
C ARG A 280 0.04 14.76 -28.88
N SER A 281 -0.40 13.63 -28.36
CA SER A 281 -1.14 12.63 -29.12
C SER A 281 -2.57 13.06 -29.47
N SER A 282 -3.12 14.02 -28.73
CA SER A 282 -4.48 14.51 -28.94
C SER A 282 -4.59 16.01 -28.74
N PRO A 283 -5.29 16.73 -29.65
CA PRO A 283 -5.51 18.17 -29.52
C PRO A 283 -6.53 18.55 -28.44
N ILE A 284 -7.21 17.58 -27.83
CA ILE A 284 -8.13 17.83 -26.70
C ILE A 284 -7.41 18.01 -25.38
N THR A 285 -6.10 17.66 -25.29
CA THR A 285 -5.29 17.99 -24.12
C THR A 285 -4.95 19.47 -24.14
N GLU A 286 -5.14 20.15 -23.04
CA GLU A 286 -4.86 21.58 -22.90
C GLU A 286 -3.85 21.81 -21.77
N PRO A 287 -2.89 22.72 -21.99
CA PRO A 287 -2.59 23.45 -23.22
C PRO A 287 -2.04 22.54 -24.33
N TYR A 288 -2.40 22.81 -25.58
CA TYR A 288 -1.92 22.05 -26.73
C TYR A 288 -1.04 22.90 -27.63
N ASN A 289 0.09 22.37 -28.07
CA ASN A 289 0.96 23.05 -29.03
C ASN A 289 1.53 22.04 -30.03
N VAL A 290 1.39 22.35 -31.33
CA VAL A 290 1.86 21.49 -32.44
C VAL A 290 3.39 21.45 -32.51
N LYS A 291 4.06 22.56 -32.22
CA LYS A 291 5.51 22.72 -32.37
C LYS A 291 6.23 22.43 -31.07
N ASN A 292 5.78 23.04 -29.98
CA ASN A 292 6.48 23.06 -28.70
C ASN A 292 5.95 21.97 -27.77
N THR A 293 6.83 21.45 -26.94
CA THR A 293 6.47 20.58 -25.83
C THR A 293 5.90 21.45 -24.71
N VAL A 294 4.61 21.27 -24.39
CA VAL A 294 3.96 21.95 -23.27
C VAL A 294 3.47 20.93 -22.24
N LEU A 295 3.68 21.23 -20.96
CA LEU A 295 3.17 20.40 -19.88
C LEU A 295 1.65 20.57 -19.82
N ASN A 296 0.90 19.48 -19.90
CA ASN A 296 -0.55 19.49 -20.03
C ASN A 296 -1.28 18.31 -19.38
N TYR A 297 -0.56 17.52 -18.57
CA TYR A 297 -1.18 16.50 -17.74
C TYR A 297 -0.26 16.12 -16.56
N ILE A 298 -0.78 15.37 -15.60
CA ILE A 298 -0.05 14.89 -14.43
C ILE A 298 -0.30 13.39 -14.20
N GLY A 299 0.59 12.71 -13.49
CA GLY A 299 0.49 11.31 -13.15
C GLY A 299 1.17 10.40 -14.18
N GLY A 300 0.39 9.83 -15.11
CA GLY A 300 0.91 8.84 -16.06
C GLY A 300 1.29 7.53 -15.39
N ASP A 301 2.38 6.92 -15.85
CA ASP A 301 2.93 5.66 -15.33
C ASP A 301 3.48 5.73 -13.89
N SER A 302 3.69 6.93 -13.36
CA SER A 302 4.12 7.13 -11.96
C SER A 302 2.97 7.05 -10.96
N TRP A 303 1.72 7.34 -11.37
CA TRP A 303 0.56 7.35 -10.48
C TRP A 303 -0.14 5.98 -10.47
N ARG A 304 0.56 4.98 -9.97
CA ARG A 304 0.16 3.57 -10.01
C ARG A 304 0.09 2.87 -8.66
N SER A 305 0.79 3.40 -7.66
CA SER A 305 0.79 2.79 -6.32
C SER A 305 -0.43 3.25 -5.54
N SER A 306 -1.07 2.32 -4.83
CA SER A 306 -2.16 2.64 -3.93
C SER A 306 -1.70 3.63 -2.85
N GLY A 307 -2.58 4.50 -2.42
CA GLY A 307 -2.27 5.56 -1.46
C GLY A 307 -1.58 6.79 -2.05
N GLN A 308 -1.02 6.73 -3.28
CA GLN A 308 -0.51 7.93 -3.95
C GLN A 308 -1.64 8.89 -4.30
N TRP A 309 -1.47 10.16 -3.96
CA TRP A 309 -2.50 11.17 -4.19
C TRP A 309 -1.92 12.46 -4.78
N ILE A 310 -2.82 13.18 -5.48
CA ILE A 310 -2.58 14.51 -6.04
C ILE A 310 -3.73 15.41 -5.61
N GLU A 311 -3.43 16.66 -5.24
CA GLU A 311 -4.40 17.64 -4.74
C GLU A 311 -4.35 18.93 -5.56
N TRP A 312 -5.52 19.42 -5.91
CA TRP A 312 -5.73 20.68 -6.63
C TRP A 312 -6.55 21.64 -5.79
N GLU A 313 -6.37 22.94 -6.02
CA GLU A 313 -7.21 23.99 -5.47
C GLU A 313 -8.13 24.53 -6.58
N VAL A 314 -9.40 24.67 -6.27
CA VAL A 314 -10.41 25.28 -7.15
C VAL A 314 -11.06 26.46 -6.41
N ASP A 315 -11.20 27.58 -7.09
CA ASP A 315 -11.89 28.77 -6.53
C ASP A 315 -13.34 28.78 -7.04
N ILE A 316 -14.28 28.56 -6.12
CA ILE A 316 -15.71 28.51 -6.37
C ILE A 316 -16.28 29.93 -6.28
N PRO A 317 -16.85 30.50 -7.36
CA PRO A 317 -17.26 31.90 -7.41
C PRO A 317 -18.51 32.20 -6.57
N GLN A 318 -19.38 31.22 -6.35
CA GLN A 318 -20.60 31.37 -5.54
C GLN A 318 -21.07 30.03 -4.98
N ASP A 319 -21.84 30.09 -3.89
CA ASP A 319 -22.48 28.90 -3.32
C ASP A 319 -23.39 28.24 -4.36
N GLY A 320 -23.32 26.91 -4.48
CA GLY A 320 -24.17 26.21 -5.43
C GLY A 320 -23.87 24.73 -5.57
N TRP A 321 -24.59 24.13 -6.50
CA TRP A 321 -24.42 22.72 -6.87
C TRP A 321 -23.53 22.60 -8.08
N TYR A 322 -22.51 21.74 -7.99
CA TYR A 322 -21.50 21.54 -9.00
C TYR A 322 -21.29 20.06 -9.28
N ASN A 323 -21.11 19.73 -10.56
CA ASN A 323 -20.62 18.43 -10.97
C ASN A 323 -19.12 18.49 -11.21
N ILE A 324 -18.41 17.41 -10.92
CA ILE A 324 -16.99 17.29 -11.23
C ILE A 324 -16.83 16.39 -12.45
N ALA A 325 -16.15 16.90 -13.47
CA ALA A 325 -15.76 16.16 -14.64
C ALA A 325 -14.22 16.08 -14.70
N VAL A 326 -13.70 14.88 -14.96
CA VAL A 326 -12.28 14.62 -15.04
C VAL A 326 -11.90 14.19 -16.43
N GLN A 327 -10.99 14.92 -17.07
CA GLN A 327 -10.39 14.50 -18.33
C GLN A 327 -9.18 13.60 -18.02
N ALA A 328 -9.32 12.32 -18.30
CA ALA A 328 -8.32 11.32 -17.98
C ALA A 328 -8.10 10.32 -19.14
N ARG A 329 -6.95 9.64 -19.09
CA ARG A 329 -6.60 8.53 -19.97
C ARG A 329 -5.94 7.42 -19.18
N GLN A 330 -6.43 6.18 -19.33
CA GLN A 330 -5.85 4.99 -18.76
C GLN A 330 -5.50 4.01 -19.88
N LEU A 331 -4.21 3.83 -20.20
CA LEU A 331 -3.76 3.01 -21.32
C LEU A 331 -2.78 1.89 -20.91
N PHE A 332 -2.49 1.75 -19.62
CA PHE A 332 -1.48 0.80 -19.17
C PHE A 332 -2.00 -0.62 -18.95
N GLN A 333 -3.27 -0.77 -18.59
CA GLN A 333 -3.85 -2.06 -18.24
C GLN A 333 -5.18 -2.28 -18.96
N ARG A 334 -5.11 -2.91 -20.13
CA ARG A 334 -6.31 -3.25 -20.90
C ARG A 334 -7.18 -4.24 -20.14
N GLY A 335 -8.47 -3.91 -20.00
CA GLY A 335 -9.44 -4.74 -19.28
C GLY A 335 -9.51 -4.47 -17.77
N TYR A 336 -8.75 -3.50 -17.27
CA TYR A 336 -8.80 -3.06 -15.88
C TYR A 336 -9.36 -1.64 -15.76
N VAL A 337 -9.85 -1.34 -14.57
CA VAL A 337 -10.35 -0.02 -14.20
C VAL A 337 -9.39 0.57 -13.17
N ALA A 338 -8.81 1.74 -13.49
CA ALA A 338 -8.02 2.46 -12.51
C ALA A 338 -8.96 3.20 -11.55
N CYS A 339 -8.87 2.94 -10.26
CA CYS A 339 -9.76 3.51 -9.26
C CYS A 339 -9.10 4.69 -8.53
N ARG A 340 -9.92 5.68 -8.17
CA ARG A 340 -9.50 6.84 -7.37
C ARG A 340 -10.55 7.12 -6.29
N SER A 341 -10.09 7.35 -5.05
CA SER A 341 -10.91 7.97 -4.01
C SER A 341 -10.85 9.48 -4.17
N ILE A 342 -11.98 10.16 -4.09
CA ILE A 342 -12.06 11.61 -4.28
C ILE A 342 -12.43 12.27 -2.96
N TYR A 343 -11.58 13.19 -2.54
CA TYR A 343 -11.77 13.97 -1.32
C TYR A 343 -12.04 15.42 -1.69
N ILE A 344 -13.00 16.02 -1.01
CA ILE A 344 -13.27 17.45 -1.03
C ILE A 344 -12.96 17.98 0.37
N ASP A 345 -12.05 18.94 0.45
CA ASP A 345 -11.59 19.53 1.72
C ASP A 345 -11.18 18.46 2.77
N GLY A 346 -10.48 17.42 2.30
CA GLY A 346 -9.96 16.34 3.12
C GLY A 346 -10.98 15.26 3.52
N LYS A 347 -12.22 15.29 3.01
CA LYS A 347 -13.27 14.29 3.30
C LYS A 347 -13.83 13.68 2.03
N ILE A 348 -14.20 12.42 2.08
CA ILE A 348 -15.01 11.76 1.03
C ILE A 348 -16.47 12.18 1.26
N PRO A 349 -17.11 12.88 0.32
CA PRO A 349 -18.46 13.43 0.52
C PRO A 349 -19.54 12.35 0.62
N MET A 350 -19.40 11.28 -0.17
CA MET A 350 -20.39 10.20 -0.28
C MET A 350 -19.71 8.88 -0.70
N GLN A 351 -20.42 7.79 -0.55
CA GLN A 351 -19.90 6.44 -0.83
C GLN A 351 -19.45 6.27 -2.29
N GLU A 352 -20.13 6.89 -3.24
CA GLU A 352 -19.85 6.82 -4.68
C GLU A 352 -18.47 7.46 -5.02
N MET A 353 -17.98 8.38 -4.19
CA MET A 353 -16.68 9.00 -4.35
C MET A 353 -15.53 8.25 -3.68
N LYS A 354 -15.84 7.21 -2.91
CA LYS A 354 -14.84 6.35 -2.29
C LYS A 354 -14.04 5.56 -3.32
N THR A 355 -14.70 5.17 -4.43
CA THR A 355 -14.07 4.38 -5.49
C THR A 355 -14.63 4.79 -6.84
N VAL A 356 -14.01 5.77 -7.47
CA VAL A 356 -14.38 6.22 -8.82
C VAL A 356 -13.52 5.50 -9.84
N GLY A 357 -14.14 4.82 -10.79
CA GLY A 357 -13.49 4.01 -11.81
C GLY A 357 -13.18 4.77 -13.09
N PHE A 358 -11.95 4.64 -13.58
CA PHE A 358 -11.50 5.12 -14.88
C PHE A 358 -11.13 3.92 -15.76
N PRO A 359 -12.03 3.48 -16.68
CA PRO A 359 -11.80 2.31 -17.50
C PRO A 359 -10.68 2.53 -18.53
N TYR A 360 -10.11 1.43 -19.01
CA TYR A 360 -9.10 1.48 -20.06
C TYR A 360 -9.59 2.30 -21.28
N SER A 361 -8.77 3.23 -21.72
CA SER A 361 -8.95 3.99 -22.93
C SER A 361 -7.62 4.43 -23.50
N SER A 362 -7.39 4.19 -24.80
CA SER A 362 -6.25 4.75 -25.55
C SER A 362 -6.40 6.25 -25.78
N ASP A 363 -7.62 6.77 -25.70
CA ASP A 363 -7.93 8.16 -25.94
C ASP A 363 -8.25 8.89 -24.64
N TRP A 364 -7.97 10.18 -24.60
CA TRP A 364 -8.42 11.05 -23.54
C TRP A 364 -9.95 11.10 -23.52
N LYS A 365 -10.52 10.91 -22.33
CA LYS A 365 -11.97 10.96 -22.11
C LYS A 365 -12.30 11.86 -20.93
N THR A 366 -13.39 12.58 -21.05
CA THR A 366 -14.00 13.30 -19.95
C THR A 366 -14.99 12.36 -19.26
N THR A 367 -14.76 12.08 -17.99
CA THR A 367 -15.64 11.28 -17.14
C THR A 367 -16.27 12.21 -16.11
N VAL A 368 -17.60 12.30 -16.10
CA VAL A 368 -18.35 12.99 -15.06
C VAL A 368 -18.50 12.05 -13.88
N LEU A 369 -18.27 12.53 -12.66
CA LEU A 369 -18.50 11.73 -11.47
C LEU A 369 -19.99 11.41 -11.38
N SER A 370 -20.30 10.13 -11.27
CA SER A 370 -21.67 9.62 -11.38
C SER A 370 -21.97 8.62 -10.24
N ASP A 371 -23.24 8.45 -9.95
CA ASP A 371 -23.75 7.43 -9.04
C ASP A 371 -23.74 6.03 -9.69
N SER A 372 -24.27 5.04 -9.01
CA SER A 372 -24.39 3.65 -9.48
C SER A 372 -25.30 3.49 -10.72
N ASN A 373 -26.16 4.47 -11.02
CA ASN A 373 -27.03 4.50 -12.18
C ASN A 373 -26.42 5.23 -13.39
N ASN A 374 -25.15 5.68 -13.27
CA ASN A 374 -24.45 6.55 -14.21
C ASN A 374 -25.07 7.95 -14.35
N GLU A 375 -25.83 8.42 -13.36
CA GLU A 375 -26.33 9.78 -13.31
C GLU A 375 -25.29 10.67 -12.61
N PRO A 376 -25.01 11.89 -13.13
CA PRO A 376 -24.05 12.80 -12.51
C PRO A 376 -24.40 13.11 -11.06
N VAL A 377 -23.38 13.12 -10.20
CA VAL A 377 -23.55 13.48 -8.79
C VAL A 377 -23.33 14.98 -8.61
N ASP A 378 -24.27 15.61 -7.91
CA ASP A 378 -24.22 17.01 -7.55
C ASP A 378 -23.59 17.20 -6.16
N LEU A 379 -22.62 18.10 -6.08
CA LEU A 379 -21.95 18.48 -4.84
C LEU A 379 -22.29 19.92 -4.51
N PHE A 380 -22.72 20.16 -3.29
CA PHE A 380 -22.89 21.52 -2.82
C PHE A 380 -21.54 22.08 -2.34
N LEU A 381 -21.04 23.09 -3.05
CA LEU A 381 -19.82 23.79 -2.72
C LEU A 381 -20.15 25.24 -2.36
N THR A 382 -19.47 25.74 -1.33
CA THR A 382 -19.58 27.13 -0.92
C THR A 382 -18.65 28.03 -1.74
N LYS A 383 -18.92 29.31 -1.77
CA LYS A 383 -18.00 30.27 -2.36
C LYS A 383 -16.64 30.24 -1.66
N GLY A 384 -15.56 30.21 -2.44
CA GLY A 384 -14.19 30.27 -1.95
C GLY A 384 -13.34 29.12 -2.48
N LYS A 385 -12.18 28.96 -1.87
CA LYS A 385 -11.20 27.94 -2.26
C LYS A 385 -11.56 26.59 -1.66
N HIS A 386 -11.60 25.58 -2.49
CA HIS A 386 -11.79 24.18 -2.11
C HIS A 386 -10.61 23.34 -2.59
N LYS A 387 -10.26 22.34 -1.82
CA LYS A 387 -9.22 21.36 -2.20
C LYS A 387 -9.88 20.09 -2.70
N ILE A 388 -9.51 19.68 -3.90
CA ILE A 388 -9.93 18.40 -4.50
C ILE A 388 -8.71 17.50 -4.53
N ARG A 389 -8.76 16.38 -3.81
CA ARG A 389 -7.71 15.36 -3.81
C ARG A 389 -8.22 14.09 -4.47
N MET A 390 -7.39 13.51 -5.32
CA MET A 390 -7.62 12.19 -5.88
C MET A 390 -6.51 11.25 -5.42
N GLU A 391 -6.89 10.15 -4.81
CA GLU A 391 -5.99 9.14 -4.29
C GLU A 391 -6.15 7.82 -5.03
N ALA A 392 -5.05 7.22 -5.47
CA ALA A 392 -5.06 5.92 -6.10
C ALA A 392 -5.50 4.83 -5.12
N THR A 393 -6.42 3.97 -5.55
CA THR A 393 -6.93 2.85 -4.76
C THR A 393 -7.16 1.64 -5.66
N LEU A 394 -7.09 0.44 -5.07
CA LEU A 394 -7.45 -0.80 -5.76
C LEU A 394 -8.97 -0.98 -5.88
N GLY A 395 -9.76 -0.19 -5.14
CA GLY A 395 -11.20 -0.34 -5.11
C GLY A 395 -11.62 -1.72 -4.57
N GLU A 396 -12.72 -2.26 -5.11
CA GLU A 396 -13.27 -3.56 -4.68
C GLU A 396 -12.32 -4.74 -4.98
N VAL A 397 -11.41 -4.59 -5.94
CA VAL A 397 -10.40 -5.61 -6.26
C VAL A 397 -9.35 -5.73 -5.14
N GLY A 398 -9.14 -4.70 -4.34
CA GLY A 398 -8.19 -4.69 -3.24
C GLY A 398 -8.41 -5.85 -2.25
N VAL A 399 -9.65 -6.08 -1.85
CA VAL A 399 -10.01 -7.18 -0.92
C VAL A 399 -9.64 -8.54 -1.51
N ILE A 400 -9.88 -8.74 -2.82
CA ILE A 400 -9.54 -10.00 -3.50
C ILE A 400 -8.02 -10.19 -3.55
N VAL A 401 -7.27 -9.12 -3.83
CA VAL A 401 -5.80 -9.17 -3.82
C VAL A 401 -5.28 -9.50 -2.43
N ASN A 402 -5.88 -8.94 -1.37
CA ASN A 402 -5.56 -9.28 0.01
C ASN A 402 -5.84 -10.76 0.32
N ASP A 403 -7.02 -11.26 -0.05
CA ASP A 403 -7.39 -12.68 0.13
C ASP A 403 -6.39 -13.62 -0.57
N LEU A 404 -5.94 -13.25 -1.78
CA LEU A 404 -4.93 -14.02 -2.52
C LEU A 404 -3.54 -13.93 -1.85
N GLN A 405 -3.17 -12.79 -1.29
CA GLN A 405 -1.94 -12.61 -0.53
C GLN A 405 -1.93 -13.50 0.73
N ASP A 406 -3.03 -13.49 1.46
CA ASP A 406 -3.22 -14.38 2.61
C ASP A 406 -3.18 -15.86 2.21
N SER A 407 -3.74 -16.20 1.06
CA SER A 407 -3.66 -17.55 0.49
C SER A 407 -2.21 -17.95 0.23
N ILE A 408 -1.39 -17.05 -0.35
CA ILE A 408 0.05 -17.32 -0.57
C ILE A 408 0.76 -17.61 0.74
N TYR A 409 0.47 -16.86 1.80
CA TYR A 409 1.06 -17.10 3.11
C TYR A 409 0.71 -18.49 3.65
N ARG A 410 -0.58 -18.85 3.64
CA ARG A 410 -1.07 -20.17 4.07
C ARG A 410 -0.49 -21.31 3.22
N LEU A 411 -0.44 -21.14 1.89
CA LEU A 411 0.14 -22.12 0.97
C LEU A 411 1.64 -22.33 1.21
N ASN A 412 2.38 -21.26 1.47
CA ASN A 412 3.79 -21.38 1.85
C ASN A 412 3.99 -22.09 3.19
N LYS A 413 3.10 -21.90 4.16
CA LYS A 413 3.10 -22.63 5.43
C LYS A 413 2.88 -24.13 5.18
N MET A 414 1.86 -24.49 4.39
CA MET A 414 1.60 -25.90 3.98
C MET A 414 2.80 -26.50 3.26
N TYR A 415 3.38 -25.78 2.30
CA TYR A 415 4.56 -26.22 1.58
C TYR A 415 5.75 -26.50 2.53
N ARG A 416 6.03 -25.58 3.47
CA ARG A 416 7.12 -25.73 4.44
C ARG A 416 6.89 -26.91 5.37
N THR A 417 5.67 -27.13 5.84
CA THR A 417 5.32 -28.29 6.68
C THR A 417 5.60 -29.61 5.97
N ILE A 418 5.18 -29.74 4.72
CA ILE A 418 5.44 -30.92 3.90
C ILE A 418 6.94 -31.08 3.61
N LEU A 419 7.64 -29.97 3.35
CA LEU A 419 9.08 -29.94 3.08
C LEU A 419 9.90 -30.55 4.24
N VAL A 420 9.48 -30.32 5.50
CA VAL A 420 10.15 -30.91 6.67
C VAL A 420 10.12 -32.44 6.63
N LEU A 421 9.02 -33.03 6.17
CA LEU A 421 8.86 -34.48 6.05
C LEU A 421 9.56 -35.07 4.84
N THR A 422 9.49 -34.37 3.70
CA THR A 422 9.84 -34.95 2.38
C THR A 422 11.21 -34.51 1.87
N GLY A 423 11.76 -33.40 2.43
CA GLY A 423 12.91 -32.73 1.88
C GLY A 423 12.57 -31.93 0.61
N THR A 424 13.58 -31.27 0.03
CA THR A 424 13.43 -30.39 -1.13
C THR A 424 13.11 -31.14 -2.43
N THR A 425 13.51 -32.41 -2.52
CA THR A 425 13.31 -33.28 -3.68
C THR A 425 12.74 -34.61 -3.19
N PRO A 426 11.40 -34.68 -3.02
CA PRO A 426 10.76 -35.93 -2.60
C PRO A 426 11.03 -37.08 -3.57
N ASP A 427 11.24 -38.28 -3.02
CA ASP A 427 11.29 -39.50 -3.84
C ASP A 427 9.86 -39.82 -4.35
N PRO A 428 9.62 -39.81 -5.67
CA PRO A 428 8.28 -40.03 -6.23
C PRO A 428 7.73 -41.44 -6.02
N TYR A 429 8.59 -42.38 -5.63
CA TYR A 429 8.23 -43.81 -5.41
C TYR A 429 8.01 -44.10 -3.92
N ARG A 430 8.40 -43.23 -3.01
CA ARG A 430 8.22 -43.38 -1.58
C ARG A 430 6.84 -42.89 -1.18
N ASP A 431 6.10 -43.70 -0.45
CA ASP A 431 4.91 -43.23 0.29
C ASP A 431 5.33 -42.57 1.57
N TYR A 432 5.04 -41.27 1.70
CA TYR A 432 5.32 -40.46 2.87
C TYR A 432 4.13 -40.40 3.84
N GLU A 433 3.01 -41.03 3.50
CA GLU A 433 1.79 -41.07 4.29
C GLU A 433 1.34 -39.68 4.81
N ILE A 434 1.49 -38.62 4.00
CA ILE A 434 1.25 -37.22 4.37
C ILE A 434 -0.12 -37.05 5.03
N HIS A 435 -1.15 -37.71 4.52
CA HIS A 435 -2.49 -37.69 5.06
C HIS A 435 -2.62 -38.29 6.46
N LYS A 436 -1.67 -39.11 6.91
CA LYS A 436 -1.62 -39.67 8.26
C LYS A 436 -0.73 -38.83 9.19
N VAL A 437 0.38 -38.29 8.66
CA VAL A 437 1.34 -37.49 9.43
C VAL A 437 0.84 -36.06 9.65
N TYR A 438 0.21 -35.45 8.64
CA TYR A 438 -0.30 -34.09 8.67
C TYR A 438 -1.75 -34.03 8.09
N PRO A 439 -2.74 -34.70 8.72
CA PRO A 439 -4.11 -34.69 8.22
C PRO A 439 -4.69 -33.27 8.15
N GLU A 440 -4.33 -32.40 9.08
CA GLU A 440 -4.74 -30.99 9.13
C GLU A 440 -4.24 -30.18 7.92
N VAL A 441 -3.07 -30.51 7.38
CA VAL A 441 -2.54 -29.83 6.18
C VAL A 441 -3.33 -30.26 4.95
N VAL A 442 -3.71 -31.52 4.86
CA VAL A 442 -4.50 -32.05 3.74
C VAL A 442 -5.91 -31.46 3.75
N ASP A 443 -6.54 -31.37 4.93
CA ASP A 443 -7.85 -30.75 5.11
C ASP A 443 -7.80 -29.23 4.79
N ALA A 444 -6.74 -28.54 5.23
CA ALA A 444 -6.52 -27.14 4.91
C ALA A 444 -6.35 -26.89 3.41
N MET A 445 -5.79 -27.84 2.64
CA MET A 445 -5.70 -27.73 1.18
C MET A 445 -7.08 -27.64 0.50
N LEU A 446 -8.06 -28.43 0.96
CA LEU A 446 -9.42 -28.33 0.42
C LEU A 446 -10.06 -26.97 0.75
N LEU A 447 -9.87 -26.50 1.96
CA LEU A 447 -10.40 -25.20 2.38
C LEU A 447 -9.80 -24.07 1.55
N GLU A 448 -8.48 -24.12 1.34
CA GLU A 448 -7.76 -23.12 0.56
C GLU A 448 -8.13 -23.18 -0.94
N SER A 449 -8.34 -24.38 -1.49
CA SER A 449 -8.88 -24.52 -2.84
C SER A 449 -10.20 -23.75 -3.02
N ARG A 450 -11.12 -23.88 -2.06
CA ARG A 450 -12.42 -23.17 -2.10
C ARG A 450 -12.26 -21.65 -2.00
N ARG A 451 -11.32 -21.18 -1.16
CA ARG A 451 -11.01 -19.74 -1.03
C ARG A 451 -10.48 -19.17 -2.35
N LEU A 452 -9.56 -19.89 -3.00
CA LEU A 452 -9.02 -19.48 -4.30
C LEU A 452 -10.10 -19.45 -5.39
N TYR A 453 -10.97 -20.45 -5.46
CA TYR A 453 -12.11 -20.42 -6.39
C TYR A 453 -13.02 -19.22 -6.14
N LYS A 454 -13.35 -18.96 -4.88
CA LYS A 454 -14.17 -17.78 -4.52
C LYS A 454 -13.52 -16.49 -4.95
N ALA A 455 -12.21 -16.31 -4.71
CA ALA A 455 -11.48 -15.13 -5.12
C ALA A 455 -11.50 -14.93 -6.65
N VAL A 456 -11.35 -16.01 -7.43
CA VAL A 456 -11.47 -15.97 -8.89
C VAL A 456 -12.90 -15.57 -9.32
N ASP A 457 -13.92 -16.15 -8.73
CA ASP A 457 -15.33 -15.85 -9.05
C ASP A 457 -15.67 -14.39 -8.72
N ASP A 458 -15.25 -13.90 -7.56
CA ASP A 458 -15.49 -12.52 -7.14
C ASP A 458 -14.74 -11.53 -8.04
N PHE A 459 -13.50 -11.85 -8.44
CA PHE A 459 -12.77 -11.05 -9.42
C PHE A 459 -13.51 -10.96 -10.77
N VAL A 460 -14.00 -12.09 -11.29
CA VAL A 460 -14.74 -12.11 -12.55
C VAL A 460 -16.04 -11.33 -12.44
N LYS A 461 -16.74 -11.36 -11.30
CA LYS A 461 -17.95 -10.55 -11.08
C LYS A 461 -17.68 -9.06 -11.14
N ILE A 462 -16.54 -8.60 -10.56
CA ILE A 462 -16.17 -7.18 -10.52
C ILE A 462 -15.66 -6.71 -11.89
N THR A 463 -14.78 -7.48 -12.54
CA THR A 463 -14.09 -7.07 -13.77
C THR A 463 -14.82 -7.47 -15.05
N GLY A 464 -15.80 -8.37 -14.97
CA GLY A 464 -16.53 -8.91 -16.10
C GLY A 464 -15.73 -9.92 -16.96
N GLN A 465 -14.47 -10.19 -16.63
CA GLN A 465 -13.61 -11.10 -17.39
C GLN A 465 -12.56 -11.78 -16.52
N LYS A 466 -12.15 -12.99 -16.96
CA LYS A 466 -11.04 -13.71 -16.36
C LYS A 466 -9.74 -13.31 -17.02
N THR A 467 -8.80 -12.82 -16.24
CA THR A 467 -7.46 -12.44 -16.73
C THR A 467 -6.44 -13.55 -16.47
N ASP A 468 -5.31 -13.51 -17.18
CA ASP A 468 -4.22 -14.47 -16.99
C ASP A 468 -3.67 -14.45 -15.55
N LYS A 469 -3.76 -13.29 -14.87
CA LYS A 469 -3.27 -13.13 -13.51
C LYS A 469 -4.05 -13.96 -12.48
N VAL A 470 -5.37 -14.08 -12.64
CA VAL A 470 -6.20 -14.91 -11.76
C VAL A 470 -6.29 -16.36 -12.21
N ALA A 471 -5.90 -16.68 -13.45
CA ALA A 471 -5.88 -18.05 -13.95
C ALA A 471 -4.93 -18.97 -13.16
N ILE A 472 -3.85 -18.42 -12.61
CA ILE A 472 -2.92 -19.18 -11.75
C ILE A 472 -3.55 -19.54 -10.40
N ALA A 473 -4.39 -18.67 -9.83
CA ALA A 473 -5.13 -18.96 -8.61
C ALA A 473 -6.09 -20.14 -8.80
N GLU A 474 -6.80 -20.19 -9.94
CA GLU A 474 -7.63 -21.35 -10.32
C GLU A 474 -6.80 -22.62 -10.53
N THR A 475 -5.65 -22.53 -11.18
CA THR A 475 -4.74 -23.66 -11.35
C THR A 475 -4.31 -24.24 -10.00
N LEU A 476 -3.97 -23.36 -9.03
CA LEU A 476 -3.68 -23.78 -7.66
C LEU A 476 -4.89 -24.40 -6.98
N ALA A 477 -6.08 -23.82 -7.15
CA ALA A 477 -7.31 -24.37 -6.58
C ALA A 477 -7.57 -25.80 -7.03
N VAL A 478 -7.44 -26.07 -8.34
CA VAL A 478 -7.54 -27.41 -8.92
C VAL A 478 -6.48 -28.36 -8.36
N GLN A 479 -5.23 -27.88 -8.26
CA GLN A 479 -4.10 -28.68 -7.74
C GLN A 479 -4.35 -29.08 -6.27
N LEU A 480 -4.77 -28.16 -5.43
CA LEU A 480 -5.06 -28.41 -4.02
C LEU A 480 -6.25 -29.39 -3.84
N GLU A 481 -7.30 -29.26 -4.63
CA GLU A 481 -8.41 -30.21 -4.64
C GLU A 481 -7.94 -31.62 -5.04
N GLN A 482 -7.03 -31.72 -6.00
CA GLN A 482 -6.42 -33.01 -6.38
C GLN A 482 -5.56 -33.59 -5.26
N PHE A 483 -4.80 -32.76 -4.56
CA PHE A 483 -3.98 -33.18 -3.41
C PHE A 483 -4.84 -33.69 -2.25
N TYR A 484 -5.97 -33.04 -1.99
CA TYR A 484 -6.95 -33.52 -1.00
C TYR A 484 -7.53 -34.89 -1.38
N LYS A 485 -7.95 -35.07 -2.64
CA LYS A 485 -8.52 -36.33 -3.13
C LYS A 485 -7.49 -37.46 -3.24
N LEU A 486 -6.26 -37.16 -3.55
CA LEU A 486 -5.17 -38.08 -3.79
C LEU A 486 -3.85 -37.57 -3.17
N PRO A 487 -3.67 -37.69 -1.84
CA PRO A 487 -2.52 -37.14 -1.14
C PRO A 487 -1.15 -37.62 -1.65
N ASP A 488 -1.07 -38.83 -2.23
CA ASP A 488 0.14 -39.35 -2.85
C ASP A 488 0.64 -38.54 -4.06
N ARG A 489 -0.21 -37.69 -4.62
CA ARG A 489 0.19 -36.77 -5.70
C ARG A 489 0.98 -35.57 -5.23
N ILE A 490 0.93 -35.24 -3.94
CA ILE A 490 1.63 -34.09 -3.38
C ILE A 490 3.12 -34.18 -3.68
N THR A 491 3.75 -35.31 -3.34
CA THR A 491 5.19 -35.53 -3.56
C THR A 491 5.56 -35.55 -5.03
N LYS A 492 4.72 -36.14 -5.88
CA LYS A 492 4.95 -36.24 -7.35
C LYS A 492 4.84 -34.87 -8.04
N SER A 493 4.12 -33.93 -7.48
CA SER A 493 3.91 -32.59 -8.04
C SER A 493 4.47 -31.48 -7.15
N PHE A 494 5.37 -31.80 -6.21
CA PHE A 494 5.83 -30.87 -5.19
C PHE A 494 6.57 -29.65 -5.75
N ALA A 495 7.43 -29.87 -6.78
CA ALA A 495 8.11 -28.78 -7.47
C ALA A 495 7.13 -27.85 -8.20
N ASN A 496 6.09 -28.41 -8.84
CA ASN A 496 5.05 -27.62 -9.51
C ASN A 496 4.21 -26.84 -8.49
N PHE A 497 3.92 -27.42 -7.33
CA PHE A 497 3.23 -26.71 -6.26
C PHE A 497 3.99 -25.47 -5.81
N LYS A 498 5.31 -25.61 -5.54
CA LYS A 498 6.17 -24.46 -5.23
C LYS A 498 6.16 -23.41 -6.35
N SER A 499 6.30 -23.86 -7.60
CA SER A 499 6.32 -22.96 -8.76
C SER A 499 5.02 -22.19 -8.91
N ASN A 500 3.87 -22.83 -8.72
CA ASN A 500 2.56 -22.19 -8.81
C ASN A 500 2.35 -21.16 -7.72
N ILE A 501 2.78 -21.44 -6.47
CA ILE A 501 2.73 -20.45 -5.38
C ILE A 501 3.59 -19.22 -5.73
N SER A 502 4.82 -19.43 -6.22
CA SER A 502 5.72 -18.35 -6.62
C SER A 502 5.14 -17.53 -7.77
N THR A 503 4.50 -18.19 -8.74
CA THR A 503 3.85 -17.51 -9.88
C THR A 503 2.65 -16.69 -9.43
N LEU A 504 1.83 -17.20 -8.50
CA LEU A 504 0.73 -16.43 -7.92
C LEU A 504 1.27 -15.17 -7.22
N GLY A 505 2.32 -15.30 -6.40
CA GLY A 505 2.96 -14.16 -5.75
C GLY A 505 3.47 -13.11 -6.74
N SER A 506 4.14 -13.55 -7.81
CA SER A 506 4.61 -12.64 -8.85
C SER A 506 3.47 -11.96 -9.61
N SER A 507 2.35 -12.63 -9.82
CA SER A 507 1.19 -12.07 -10.54
C SER A 507 0.46 -10.98 -9.76
N LEU A 508 0.56 -10.97 -8.42
CA LEU A 508 -0.03 -9.92 -7.57
C LEU A 508 0.83 -8.65 -7.52
N LEU A 509 2.13 -8.73 -7.84
CA LEU A 509 3.04 -7.58 -7.83
C LEU A 509 3.02 -6.78 -9.14
N THR A 510 2.38 -7.29 -10.18
CA THR A 510 2.33 -6.69 -11.54
C THR A 510 0.92 -6.32 -11.95
#